data_83e8a487af4db0288cced71545824b58
#
_entry.id   83e8a487af4db0288cced71545824b58
#
_cell.length_a   1.000
_cell.length_b   1.000
_cell.length_c   1.000
_cell.angle_alpha   90.00
_cell.angle_beta   90.00
_cell.angle_gamma   90.00
#
_symmetry.space_group_name_H-M   'P 1'
#
loop_
_entity.id
_entity.type
_entity.pdbx_description
1 polymer ?
#
loop_
_entity_poly.entity_id
_entity_poly.type
_entity_poly.pdbx_seq_one_letter_code
_entity_poly.pdbx_strand_id
1 'polypeptide(L)'
;MTAPVLAGRGLTKDYGALRVLDGVDFEVGPAAAVGIVGPNGAGKTTLLGVLAGSVTPSAGRVFIDGDEVTGLRTELRCRRGVGRAFQVPRPFGGMTVLENVLVGASYGAGLSRSRLYARCVEVLELCGLLDVANRRAESLGLMHRKRLELARSLATGPRVLLLDEIGGGLTDAEAEDLVITVKQLVALGIGVVWIEHIVHILLKVVDRLVCMDAGRVIADGVPAEVLRKAVVIDAYLGRGAT
;
A
#
# COMPACT_ATOMS: atom_id res chain seq x y z
N MET A 1 8.56 13.23 -17.69
CA MET A 1 8.14 12.21 -16.70
C MET A 1 8.94 12.48 -15.42
N THR A 2 8.28 12.68 -14.30
CA THR A 2 8.94 12.83 -12.99
C THR A 2 9.59 11.50 -12.60
N ALA A 3 10.79 11.56 -11.98
CA ALA A 3 11.48 10.36 -11.51
C ALA A 3 10.62 9.58 -10.51
N PRO A 4 10.63 8.24 -10.53
CA PRO A 4 9.86 7.43 -9.61
C PRO A 4 10.36 7.59 -8.17
N VAL A 5 9.43 7.66 -7.21
CA VAL A 5 9.75 7.67 -5.77
C VAL A 5 10.14 6.26 -5.30
N LEU A 6 9.49 5.23 -5.85
CA LEU A 6 9.77 3.84 -5.53
C LEU A 6 9.77 3.03 -6.83
N ALA A 7 10.80 2.22 -7.02
CA ALA A 7 10.92 1.33 -8.18
C ALA A 7 11.49 -0.04 -7.80
N GLY A 8 11.04 -1.06 -8.51
CA GLY A 8 11.61 -2.40 -8.54
C GLY A 8 12.06 -2.74 -9.95
N ARG A 9 13.20 -3.39 -10.10
CA ARG A 9 13.75 -3.80 -11.42
C ARG A 9 14.15 -5.26 -11.39
N GLY A 10 13.55 -6.04 -12.29
CA GLY A 10 13.80 -7.48 -12.46
C GLY A 10 13.50 -8.29 -11.18
N LEU A 11 12.49 -7.90 -10.39
CA LEU A 11 12.21 -8.51 -9.10
C LEU A 11 11.80 -9.96 -9.26
N THR A 12 12.59 -10.87 -8.68
CA THR A 12 12.32 -12.29 -8.62
C THR A 12 12.25 -12.74 -7.17
N LYS A 13 11.29 -13.60 -6.84
CA LYS A 13 11.19 -14.20 -5.51
C LYS A 13 10.84 -15.67 -5.61
N ASP A 14 11.74 -16.48 -5.08
CA ASP A 14 11.57 -17.92 -4.94
C ASP A 14 11.36 -18.29 -3.46
N TYR A 15 10.43 -19.19 -3.19
CA TYR A 15 10.24 -19.87 -1.91
C TYR A 15 10.48 -21.37 -2.12
N GLY A 16 11.72 -21.82 -1.91
CA GLY A 16 12.15 -23.14 -2.32
C GLY A 16 12.03 -23.33 -3.83
N ALA A 17 11.27 -24.33 -4.27
CA ALA A 17 11.03 -24.59 -5.69
C ALA A 17 9.90 -23.70 -6.30
N LEU A 18 9.14 -22.98 -5.48
CA LEU A 18 8.03 -22.16 -5.96
C LEU A 18 8.52 -20.76 -6.30
N ARG A 19 8.45 -20.36 -7.60
CA ARG A 19 8.68 -18.99 -8.04
C ARG A 19 7.39 -18.18 -7.92
N VAL A 20 7.40 -17.15 -7.08
CA VAL A 20 6.25 -16.28 -6.79
C VAL A 20 6.34 -14.94 -7.50
N LEU A 21 7.56 -14.42 -7.76
CA LEU A 21 7.80 -13.29 -8.65
C LEU A 21 8.85 -13.70 -9.69
N ASP A 22 8.65 -13.31 -10.93
CA ASP A 22 9.51 -13.69 -12.05
C ASP A 22 9.82 -12.49 -12.93
N GLY A 23 10.92 -11.79 -12.61
CA GLY A 23 11.44 -10.67 -13.37
C GLY A 23 10.54 -9.44 -13.41
N VAL A 24 9.83 -9.12 -12.32
CA VAL A 24 8.85 -8.02 -12.27
C VAL A 24 9.55 -6.66 -12.23
N ASP A 25 9.20 -5.80 -13.18
CA ASP A 25 9.47 -4.37 -13.14
C ASP A 25 8.24 -3.62 -12.64
N PHE A 26 8.45 -2.67 -11.74
CA PHE A 26 7.39 -1.85 -11.16
C PHE A 26 7.93 -0.49 -10.75
N GLU A 27 7.11 0.55 -10.89
CA GLU A 27 7.47 1.88 -10.40
C GLU A 27 6.23 2.71 -10.07
N VAL A 28 6.40 3.66 -9.15
CA VAL A 28 5.41 4.67 -8.80
C VAL A 28 6.08 6.02 -8.59
N GLY A 29 5.50 7.06 -9.17
CA GLY A 29 5.93 8.45 -9.01
C GLY A 29 5.29 9.14 -7.79
N PRO A 30 5.72 10.38 -7.48
CA PRO A 30 5.02 11.24 -6.54
C PRO A 30 3.64 11.59 -7.07
N ALA A 31 2.66 11.77 -6.18
CA ALA A 31 1.27 12.11 -6.54
C ALA A 31 0.63 11.19 -7.60
N ALA A 32 1.12 9.96 -7.74
CA ALA A 32 0.59 8.96 -8.66
C ALA A 32 -0.15 7.87 -7.88
N ALA A 33 -1.26 7.38 -8.43
CA ALA A 33 -1.99 6.26 -7.87
C ALA A 33 -1.92 5.05 -8.83
N VAL A 34 -1.28 3.97 -8.39
CA VAL A 34 -1.12 2.73 -9.15
C VAL A 34 -1.91 1.61 -8.49
N GLY A 35 -2.86 1.06 -9.24
CA GLY A 35 -3.59 -0.14 -8.82
C GLY A 35 -2.88 -1.42 -9.22
N ILE A 36 -2.91 -2.43 -8.36
CA ILE A 36 -2.43 -3.78 -8.69
C ILE A 36 -3.59 -4.75 -8.55
N VAL A 37 -3.89 -5.45 -9.62
CA VAL A 37 -4.96 -6.46 -9.69
C VAL A 37 -4.41 -7.79 -10.20
N GLY A 38 -5.20 -8.85 -10.07
CA GLY A 38 -4.85 -10.19 -10.55
C GLY A 38 -5.41 -11.27 -9.63
N PRO A 39 -5.43 -12.54 -10.07
CA PRO A 39 -5.96 -13.64 -9.29
C PRO A 39 -5.20 -13.90 -7.99
N ASN A 40 -5.80 -14.73 -7.12
CA ASN A 40 -5.10 -15.16 -5.90
C ASN A 40 -3.86 -15.98 -6.26
N GLY A 41 -2.76 -15.73 -5.56
CA GLY A 41 -1.47 -16.36 -5.87
C GLY A 41 -0.68 -15.69 -7.00
N ALA A 42 -1.16 -14.60 -7.62
CA ALA A 42 -0.44 -13.89 -8.67
C ALA A 42 0.87 -13.21 -8.21
N GLY A 43 1.14 -13.15 -6.90
CA GLY A 43 2.37 -12.54 -6.36
C GLY A 43 2.22 -11.09 -5.85
N LYS A 44 1.01 -10.51 -5.88
CA LYS A 44 0.74 -9.09 -5.53
C LYS A 44 1.28 -8.69 -4.15
N THR A 45 0.86 -9.39 -3.09
CA THR A 45 1.31 -9.12 -1.71
C THR A 45 2.81 -9.36 -1.54
N THR A 46 3.38 -10.33 -2.28
CA THR A 46 4.83 -10.56 -2.29
C THR A 46 5.57 -9.39 -2.93
N LEU A 47 5.06 -8.84 -4.03
CA LEU A 47 5.60 -7.63 -4.65
C LEU A 47 5.60 -6.45 -3.66
N LEU A 48 4.48 -6.17 -2.99
CA LEU A 48 4.44 -5.15 -1.94
C LEU A 48 5.44 -5.44 -0.81
N GLY A 49 5.56 -6.70 -0.40
CA GLY A 49 6.53 -7.13 0.61
C GLY A 49 7.98 -6.87 0.20
N VAL A 50 8.32 -7.12 -1.07
CA VAL A 50 9.65 -6.83 -1.62
C VAL A 50 9.90 -5.33 -1.68
N LEU A 51 8.94 -4.54 -2.14
CA LEU A 51 9.03 -3.08 -2.21
C LEU A 51 9.15 -2.45 -0.81
N ALA A 52 8.40 -2.95 0.17
CA ALA A 52 8.46 -2.50 1.57
C ALA A 52 9.71 -2.98 2.34
N GLY A 53 10.43 -4.00 1.85
CA GLY A 53 11.59 -4.58 2.53
C GLY A 53 11.24 -5.63 3.59
N SER A 54 9.99 -6.09 3.68
CA SER A 54 9.58 -7.20 4.54
C SER A 54 9.84 -8.58 3.91
N VAL A 55 10.08 -8.60 2.60
CA VAL A 55 10.49 -9.77 1.84
C VAL A 55 11.76 -9.44 1.08
N THR A 56 12.82 -10.24 1.26
CA THR A 56 14.05 -10.11 0.48
C THR A 56 13.84 -10.76 -0.90
N PRO A 57 14.07 -10.08 -2.02
CA PRO A 57 13.99 -10.69 -3.33
C PRO A 57 15.11 -11.72 -3.53
N SER A 58 14.88 -12.74 -4.36
CA SER A 58 15.90 -13.71 -4.77
C SER A 58 16.84 -13.13 -5.85
N ALA A 59 16.30 -12.21 -6.69
CA ALA A 59 17.05 -11.44 -7.67
C ALA A 59 16.31 -10.11 -7.95
N GLY A 60 16.99 -9.19 -8.63
CA GLY A 60 16.48 -7.86 -8.93
C GLY A 60 16.83 -6.84 -7.86
N ARG A 61 16.40 -5.58 -8.05
CA ARG A 61 16.77 -4.46 -7.18
C ARG A 61 15.58 -3.56 -6.90
N VAL A 62 15.59 -2.93 -5.72
CA VAL A 62 14.60 -1.94 -5.28
C VAL A 62 15.29 -0.60 -5.09
N PHE A 63 14.65 0.47 -5.55
CA PHE A 63 15.17 1.84 -5.49
C PHE A 63 14.14 2.77 -4.84
N ILE A 64 14.61 3.69 -4.01
CA ILE A 64 13.85 4.83 -3.48
C ILE A 64 14.58 6.09 -3.93
N ASP A 65 13.90 6.98 -4.66
CA ASP A 65 14.47 8.21 -5.24
C ASP A 65 15.77 7.99 -6.06
N GLY A 66 15.87 6.83 -6.71
CA GLY A 66 17.06 6.44 -7.47
C GLY A 66 18.15 5.75 -6.67
N ASP A 67 18.11 5.79 -5.33
CA ASP A 67 19.03 5.08 -4.47
C ASP A 67 18.66 3.62 -4.33
N GLU A 68 19.61 2.70 -4.50
CA GLU A 68 19.38 1.29 -4.28
C GLU A 68 19.19 0.97 -2.79
N VAL A 69 18.08 0.31 -2.47
CA VAL A 69 17.68 -0.05 -1.10
C VAL A 69 17.40 -1.54 -0.92
N THR A 70 17.81 -2.37 -1.85
CA THR A 70 17.49 -3.82 -1.90
C THR A 70 17.84 -4.53 -0.59
N GLY A 71 19.02 -4.26 -0.01
CA GLY A 71 19.47 -4.84 1.26
C GLY A 71 18.92 -4.17 2.53
N LEU A 72 18.14 -3.09 2.40
CA LEU A 72 17.62 -2.40 3.59
C LEU A 72 16.37 -3.07 4.12
N ARG A 73 16.33 -3.23 5.46
CA ARG A 73 15.17 -3.74 6.21
C ARG A 73 14.03 -2.72 6.21
N THR A 74 12.82 -3.19 6.51
CA THR A 74 11.57 -2.41 6.47
C THR A 74 11.66 -1.09 7.25
N GLU A 75 12.24 -1.09 8.45
CA GLU A 75 12.33 0.10 9.28
C GLU A 75 13.21 1.20 8.65
N LEU A 76 14.24 0.82 7.89
CA LEU A 76 15.09 1.77 7.18
C LEU A 76 14.42 2.32 5.92
N ARG A 77 13.65 1.48 5.21
CA ARG A 77 12.83 1.96 4.07
C ARG A 77 11.67 2.84 4.53
N CYS A 78 11.07 2.54 5.69
CA CYS A 78 10.07 3.39 6.31
C CYS A 78 10.61 4.80 6.57
N ARG A 79 11.80 4.92 7.16
CA ARG A 79 12.47 6.22 7.38
C ARG A 79 12.87 6.93 6.09
N ARG A 80 12.93 6.22 4.97
CA ARG A 80 13.13 6.78 3.62
C ARG A 80 11.82 7.09 2.90
N GLY A 81 10.69 6.99 3.61
CA GLY A 81 9.39 7.40 3.11
C GLY A 81 8.54 6.30 2.48
N VAL A 82 8.78 5.03 2.75
CA VAL A 82 7.89 3.92 2.33
C VAL A 82 6.98 3.53 3.49
N GLY A 83 5.71 3.91 3.42
CA GLY A 83 4.67 3.46 4.36
C GLY A 83 3.96 2.21 3.84
N ARG A 84 3.44 1.37 4.75
CA ARG A 84 2.59 0.24 4.40
C ARG A 84 1.42 0.09 5.37
N ALA A 85 0.21 -0.05 4.82
CA ALA A 85 -0.97 -0.47 5.56
C ALA A 85 -1.32 -1.91 5.18
N PHE A 86 -1.56 -2.75 6.17
CA PHE A 86 -1.76 -4.19 6.00
C PHE A 86 -3.25 -4.53 5.91
N GLN A 87 -3.57 -5.60 5.17
CA GLN A 87 -4.90 -6.16 5.03
C GLN A 87 -5.57 -6.43 6.38
N VAL A 88 -4.83 -7.09 7.29
CA VAL A 88 -5.29 -7.37 8.65
C VAL A 88 -4.67 -6.34 9.59
N PRO A 89 -5.46 -5.40 10.13
CA PRO A 89 -4.95 -4.39 11.05
C PRO A 89 -4.37 -5.02 12.33
N ARG A 90 -3.20 -4.54 12.73
CA ARG A 90 -2.50 -5.00 13.95
C ARG A 90 -2.15 -3.80 14.85
N PRO A 91 -3.15 -3.12 15.42
CA PRO A 91 -2.88 -2.04 16.34
C PRO A 91 -2.33 -2.56 17.67
N PHE A 92 -1.65 -1.71 18.40
CA PHE A 92 -1.29 -1.96 19.81
C PHE A 92 -2.56 -1.85 20.66
N GLY A 93 -3.21 -2.97 20.97
CA GLY A 93 -4.55 -3.04 21.54
C GLY A 93 -4.70 -2.29 22.87
N GLY A 94 -3.72 -2.42 23.78
CA GLY A 94 -3.70 -1.73 25.06
C GLY A 94 -3.43 -0.23 25.01
N MET A 95 -3.05 0.31 23.84
CA MET A 95 -2.83 1.74 23.61
C MET A 95 -4.09 2.41 23.04
N THR A 96 -4.23 3.71 23.28
CA THR A 96 -5.25 4.53 22.62
C THR A 96 -4.96 4.70 21.13
N VAL A 97 -5.94 5.18 20.38
CA VAL A 97 -5.79 5.50 18.94
C VAL A 97 -4.67 6.54 18.76
N LEU A 98 -4.66 7.61 19.55
CA LEU A 98 -3.63 8.63 19.52
C LEU A 98 -2.23 8.05 19.81
N GLU A 99 -2.09 7.22 20.85
CA GLU A 99 -0.80 6.58 21.18
C GLU A 99 -0.29 5.68 20.06
N ASN A 100 -1.18 4.93 19.41
CA ASN A 100 -0.85 4.14 18.23
C ASN A 100 -0.25 4.99 17.09
N VAL A 101 -0.88 6.13 16.79
CA VAL A 101 -0.42 7.07 15.76
C VAL A 101 0.90 7.74 16.19
N LEU A 102 1.03 8.08 17.48
CA LEU A 102 2.24 8.67 18.04
C LEU A 102 3.47 7.74 17.89
N VAL A 103 3.30 6.43 18.02
CA VAL A 103 4.38 5.46 17.74
C VAL A 103 4.89 5.60 16.30
N GLY A 104 3.97 5.65 15.32
CA GLY A 104 4.33 5.85 13.91
C GLY A 104 5.10 7.15 13.67
N ALA A 105 4.59 8.26 14.20
CA ALA A 105 5.22 9.57 14.08
C ALA A 105 6.61 9.64 14.75
N SER A 106 6.75 9.02 15.94
CA SER A 106 7.99 9.07 16.72
C SER A 106 9.14 8.32 16.06
N TYR A 107 8.86 7.15 15.48
CA TYR A 107 9.90 6.26 14.94
C TYR A 107 10.09 6.36 13.43
N GLY A 108 9.08 6.84 12.69
CA GLY A 108 9.11 6.96 11.24
C GLY A 108 9.51 8.35 10.74
N ALA A 109 8.85 9.39 11.22
CA ALA A 109 8.96 10.73 10.65
C ALA A 109 10.19 11.54 11.13
N GLY A 110 10.89 11.11 12.17
CA GLY A 110 12.06 11.83 12.70
C GLY A 110 11.75 13.25 13.21
N LEU A 111 10.49 13.51 13.60
CA LEU A 111 10.02 14.84 14.00
C LEU A 111 10.46 15.21 15.42
N SER A 112 10.66 16.52 15.66
CA SER A 112 10.85 17.04 17.02
C SER A 112 9.59 16.83 17.86
N ARG A 113 9.76 16.73 19.19
CA ARG A 113 8.65 16.45 20.13
C ARG A 113 7.46 17.42 20.00
N SER A 114 7.72 18.68 19.72
CA SER A 114 6.68 19.70 19.51
C SER A 114 5.85 19.50 18.24
N ARG A 115 6.44 18.88 17.19
CA ARG A 115 5.76 18.61 15.92
C ARG A 115 5.03 17.27 15.91
N LEU A 116 5.38 16.34 16.80
CA LEU A 116 4.78 15.00 16.86
C LEU A 116 3.27 15.06 17.10
N TYR A 117 2.82 15.83 18.10
CA TYR A 117 1.40 15.93 18.40
C TYR A 117 0.60 16.59 17.28
N ALA A 118 1.11 17.68 16.71
CA ALA A 118 0.46 18.33 15.58
C ALA A 118 0.29 17.36 14.41
N ARG A 119 1.33 16.59 14.08
CA ARG A 119 1.27 15.56 13.05
C ARG A 119 0.26 14.46 13.37
N CYS A 120 0.17 14.02 14.62
CA CYS A 120 -0.82 13.02 15.03
C CYS A 120 -2.26 13.53 14.86
N VAL A 121 -2.52 14.77 15.23
CA VAL A 121 -3.85 15.39 15.07
C VAL A 121 -4.22 15.49 13.59
N GLU A 122 -3.34 16.00 12.75
CA GLU A 122 -3.55 16.08 11.29
C GLU A 122 -3.88 14.71 10.68
N VAL A 123 -3.14 13.67 11.05
CA VAL A 123 -3.35 12.31 10.55
C VAL A 123 -4.65 11.71 11.07
N LEU A 124 -4.99 11.94 12.34
CA LEU A 124 -6.25 11.47 12.91
C LEU A 124 -7.45 12.14 12.24
N GLU A 125 -7.38 13.43 11.97
CA GLU A 125 -8.40 14.19 11.25
C GLU A 125 -8.57 13.65 9.83
N LEU A 126 -7.48 13.49 9.08
CA LEU A 126 -7.46 12.96 7.72
C LEU A 126 -8.05 11.54 7.63
N CYS A 127 -7.83 10.71 8.65
CA CYS A 127 -8.35 9.35 8.72
C CYS A 127 -9.74 9.26 9.40
N GLY A 128 -10.35 10.38 9.83
CA GLY A 128 -11.65 10.38 10.51
C GLY A 128 -11.63 9.63 11.84
N LEU A 129 -10.56 9.81 12.64
CA LEU A 129 -10.35 9.12 13.90
C LEU A 129 -10.27 10.07 15.11
N LEU A 130 -10.46 11.37 14.90
CA LEU A 130 -10.27 12.37 15.96
C LEU A 130 -11.24 12.14 17.14
N ASP A 131 -12.50 11.82 16.86
CA ASP A 131 -13.53 11.59 17.88
C ASP A 131 -13.26 10.35 18.76
N VAL A 132 -12.45 9.42 18.25
CA VAL A 132 -12.09 8.19 18.96
C VAL A 132 -10.62 8.18 19.42
N ALA A 133 -9.92 9.32 19.34
CA ALA A 133 -8.48 9.44 19.61
C ALA A 133 -8.07 8.87 20.98
N ASN A 134 -8.90 9.06 22.01
CA ASN A 134 -8.63 8.60 23.38
C ASN A 134 -9.19 7.19 23.68
N ARG A 135 -9.85 6.53 22.71
CA ARG A 135 -10.33 5.16 22.89
C ARG A 135 -9.20 4.15 22.72
N ARG A 136 -9.25 3.04 23.46
CA ARG A 136 -8.31 1.93 23.29
C ARG A 136 -8.54 1.25 21.94
N ALA A 137 -7.46 0.93 21.23
CA ALA A 137 -7.53 0.33 19.91
C ALA A 137 -8.26 -1.03 19.90
N GLU A 138 -8.19 -1.79 20.98
CA GLU A 138 -8.90 -3.06 21.13
C GLU A 138 -10.42 -2.93 21.14
N SER A 139 -10.95 -1.75 21.53
CA SER A 139 -12.40 -1.48 21.58
C SER A 139 -12.98 -1.01 20.23
N LEU A 140 -12.15 -0.84 19.20
CA LEU A 140 -12.58 -0.33 17.91
C LEU A 140 -13.23 -1.43 17.06
N GLY A 141 -14.29 -1.05 16.31
CA GLY A 141 -14.83 -1.86 15.23
C GLY A 141 -13.87 -1.96 14.03
N LEU A 142 -14.19 -2.82 13.08
CA LEU A 142 -13.33 -3.14 11.93
C LEU A 142 -12.91 -1.89 11.13
N MET A 143 -13.86 -1.02 10.78
CA MET A 143 -13.60 0.21 10.01
C MET A 143 -12.59 1.11 10.72
N HIS A 144 -12.78 1.40 12.00
CA HIS A 144 -11.85 2.24 12.75
C HIS A 144 -10.47 1.57 12.90
N ARG A 145 -10.38 0.24 13.01
CA ARG A 145 -9.10 -0.46 13.03
C ARG A 145 -8.36 -0.33 11.70
N LYS A 146 -9.05 -0.39 10.55
CA LYS A 146 -8.47 -0.19 9.23
C LYS A 146 -8.01 1.25 9.03
N ARG A 147 -8.84 2.22 9.43
CA ARG A 147 -8.44 3.64 9.44
C ARG A 147 -7.24 3.90 10.35
N LEU A 148 -7.16 3.21 11.49
CA LEU A 148 -6.01 3.30 12.40
C LEU A 148 -4.73 2.71 11.78
N GLU A 149 -4.82 1.60 11.05
CA GLU A 149 -3.68 1.03 10.34
C GLU A 149 -3.15 2.01 9.27
N LEU A 150 -4.05 2.64 8.52
CA LEU A 150 -3.72 3.70 7.58
C LEU A 150 -3.08 4.90 8.30
N ALA A 151 -3.68 5.38 9.38
CA ALA A 151 -3.19 6.51 10.16
C ALA A 151 -1.79 6.26 10.72
N ARG A 152 -1.50 5.06 11.23
CA ARG A 152 -0.18 4.68 11.71
C ARG A 152 0.88 4.74 10.61
N SER A 153 0.53 4.28 9.40
CA SER A 153 1.41 4.37 8.23
C SER A 153 1.63 5.82 7.79
N LEU A 154 0.58 6.65 7.80
CA LEU A 154 0.66 8.07 7.44
C LEU A 154 1.47 8.89 8.44
N ALA A 155 1.40 8.54 9.72
CA ALA A 155 2.15 9.21 10.77
C ALA A 155 3.66 9.11 10.58
N THR A 156 4.16 8.08 9.88
CA THR A 156 5.59 7.96 9.55
C THR A 156 6.09 9.01 8.53
N GLY A 157 5.20 9.82 7.95
CA GLY A 157 5.55 10.81 6.93
C GLY A 157 5.93 10.18 5.58
N PRO A 158 5.15 9.25 5.03
CA PRO A 158 5.52 8.53 3.82
C PRO A 158 5.48 9.43 2.59
N ARG A 159 6.38 9.16 1.64
CA ARG A 159 6.37 9.70 0.27
C ARG A 159 5.64 8.76 -0.69
N VAL A 160 5.62 7.48 -0.35
CA VAL A 160 4.84 6.44 -1.02
C VAL A 160 4.16 5.55 0.01
N LEU A 161 2.90 5.21 -0.25
CA LEU A 161 2.07 4.39 0.61
C LEU A 161 1.65 3.11 -0.14
N LEU A 162 1.95 1.97 0.47
CA LEU A 162 1.59 0.66 -0.04
C LEU A 162 0.37 0.15 0.72
N LEU A 163 -0.75 0.00 0.01
CA LEU A 163 -2.05 -0.41 0.56
C LEU A 163 -2.37 -1.84 0.10
N ASP A 164 -2.49 -2.75 1.05
CA ASP A 164 -2.70 -4.18 0.79
C ASP A 164 -4.11 -4.58 1.22
N GLU A 165 -5.08 -4.59 0.26
CA GLU A 165 -6.48 -5.02 0.45
C GLU A 165 -7.20 -4.36 1.65
N ILE A 166 -6.97 -3.06 1.84
CA ILE A 166 -7.52 -2.35 3.01
C ILE A 166 -9.04 -2.10 2.91
N GLY A 167 -9.63 -2.23 1.71
CA GLY A 167 -11.09 -2.12 1.47
C GLY A 167 -11.88 -3.39 1.81
N GLY A 168 -11.23 -4.53 1.96
CA GLY A 168 -11.91 -5.81 2.19
C GLY A 168 -12.78 -5.81 3.48
N GLY A 169 -14.04 -6.25 3.38
CA GLY A 169 -14.99 -6.32 4.50
C GLY A 169 -15.59 -4.98 4.92
N LEU A 170 -15.40 -3.92 4.16
CA LEU A 170 -16.08 -2.64 4.32
C LEU A 170 -17.43 -2.66 3.59
N THR A 171 -18.39 -1.90 4.08
CA THR A 171 -19.62 -1.56 3.36
C THR A 171 -19.29 -0.62 2.19
N ASP A 172 -20.19 -0.48 1.21
CA ASP A 172 -19.98 0.43 0.08
C ASP A 172 -19.77 1.90 0.53
N ALA A 173 -20.49 2.35 1.54
CA ALA A 173 -20.31 3.69 2.10
C ALA A 173 -18.93 3.88 2.75
N GLU A 174 -18.48 2.90 3.52
CA GLU A 174 -17.16 2.92 4.15
C GLU A 174 -16.03 2.85 3.11
N ALA A 175 -16.24 2.13 2.01
CA ALA A 175 -15.30 2.05 0.90
C ALA A 175 -15.22 3.39 0.14
N GLU A 176 -16.34 4.12 -0.03
CA GLU A 176 -16.33 5.48 -0.59
C GLU A 176 -15.55 6.46 0.28
N ASP A 177 -15.72 6.42 1.60
CA ASP A 177 -14.94 7.23 2.54
C ASP A 177 -13.43 6.95 2.41
N LEU A 178 -13.06 5.68 2.24
CA LEU A 178 -11.67 5.28 2.03
C LEU A 178 -11.13 5.84 0.69
N VAL A 179 -11.93 5.79 -0.39
CA VAL A 179 -11.60 6.38 -1.70
C VAL A 179 -11.33 7.88 -1.56
N ILE A 180 -12.17 8.61 -0.84
CA ILE A 180 -12.00 10.05 -0.59
C ILE A 180 -10.66 10.29 0.13
N THR A 181 -10.39 9.53 1.20
CA THR A 181 -9.14 9.63 1.95
C THR A 181 -7.93 9.38 1.05
N VAL A 182 -7.93 8.30 0.24
CA VAL A 182 -6.79 7.99 -0.64
C VAL A 182 -6.60 9.06 -1.72
N LYS A 183 -7.67 9.62 -2.29
CA LYS A 183 -7.57 10.76 -3.21
C LYS A 183 -6.91 11.98 -2.56
N GLN A 184 -7.26 12.29 -1.32
CA GLN A 184 -6.63 13.38 -0.57
C GLN A 184 -5.12 13.13 -0.38
N LEU A 185 -4.71 11.88 -0.10
CA LEU A 185 -3.30 11.54 0.03
C LEU A 185 -2.52 11.77 -1.28
N VAL A 186 -3.10 11.35 -2.41
CA VAL A 186 -2.51 11.60 -3.74
C VAL A 186 -2.41 13.10 -4.01
N ALA A 187 -3.45 13.87 -3.69
CA ALA A 187 -3.45 15.33 -3.85
C ALA A 187 -2.40 16.03 -2.96
N LEU A 188 -2.05 15.43 -1.81
CA LEU A 188 -0.96 15.88 -0.93
C LEU A 188 0.44 15.49 -1.45
N GLY A 189 0.55 14.87 -2.63
CA GLY A 189 1.82 14.50 -3.26
C GLY A 189 2.33 13.11 -2.92
N ILE A 190 1.59 12.31 -2.14
CA ILE A 190 1.97 10.95 -1.77
C ILE A 190 1.70 10.01 -2.95
N GLY A 191 2.72 9.25 -3.37
CA GLY A 191 2.53 8.14 -4.30
C GLY A 191 1.76 7.01 -3.62
N VAL A 192 0.78 6.41 -4.29
CA VAL A 192 -0.01 5.31 -3.73
C VAL A 192 0.10 4.08 -4.62
N VAL A 193 0.37 2.94 -4.02
CA VAL A 193 0.24 1.62 -4.63
C VAL A 193 -0.84 0.86 -3.89
N TRP A 194 -1.91 0.50 -4.58
CA TRP A 194 -3.07 -0.10 -3.95
C TRP A 194 -3.44 -1.45 -4.58
N ILE A 195 -3.38 -2.52 -3.77
CA ILE A 195 -3.91 -3.83 -4.13
C ILE A 195 -5.35 -3.90 -3.65
N GLU A 196 -6.28 -4.23 -4.54
CA GLU A 196 -7.67 -4.50 -4.20
C GLU A 196 -8.28 -5.57 -5.09
N HIS A 197 -9.26 -6.29 -4.52
CA HIS A 197 -10.10 -7.23 -5.26
C HIS A 197 -11.37 -6.55 -5.81
N ILE A 198 -11.79 -5.45 -5.17
CA ILE A 198 -12.97 -4.70 -5.55
C ILE A 198 -12.56 -3.66 -6.60
N VAL A 199 -12.51 -4.10 -7.87
CA VAL A 199 -11.96 -3.31 -8.98
C VAL A 199 -12.64 -1.95 -9.13
N HIS A 200 -13.97 -1.85 -8.95
CA HIS A 200 -14.69 -0.58 -9.14
C HIS A 200 -14.30 0.50 -8.11
N ILE A 201 -13.86 0.11 -6.91
CA ILE A 201 -13.35 1.04 -5.89
C ILE A 201 -11.97 1.55 -6.31
N LEU A 202 -11.10 0.63 -6.75
CA LEU A 202 -9.76 0.94 -7.20
C LEU A 202 -9.77 1.93 -8.38
N LEU A 203 -10.66 1.70 -9.35
CA LEU A 203 -10.81 2.54 -10.55
C LEU A 203 -11.22 4.00 -10.27
N LYS A 204 -11.77 4.28 -9.08
CA LYS A 204 -12.10 5.66 -8.68
C LYS A 204 -10.88 6.47 -8.30
N VAL A 205 -9.73 5.82 -8.05
CA VAL A 205 -8.54 6.46 -7.49
C VAL A 205 -7.34 6.38 -8.42
N VAL A 206 -7.15 5.23 -9.11
CA VAL A 206 -5.90 4.96 -9.80
C VAL A 206 -5.86 5.49 -11.22
N ASP A 207 -4.72 6.07 -11.59
CA ASP A 207 -4.44 6.56 -12.93
C ASP A 207 -3.79 5.48 -13.81
N ARG A 208 -3.18 4.48 -13.18
CA ARG A 208 -2.49 3.37 -13.83
C ARG A 208 -2.86 2.06 -13.14
N LEU A 209 -3.09 1.03 -13.94
CA LEU A 209 -3.43 -0.31 -13.47
C LEU A 209 -2.40 -1.32 -13.95
N VAL A 210 -1.87 -2.10 -13.01
CA VAL A 210 -0.97 -3.22 -13.28
C VAL A 210 -1.72 -4.52 -13.00
N CYS A 211 -1.82 -5.39 -13.99
CA CYS A 211 -2.38 -6.72 -13.81
C CYS A 211 -1.27 -7.75 -13.71
N MET A 212 -1.30 -8.56 -12.65
CA MET A 212 -0.34 -9.64 -12.41
C MET A 212 -1.00 -11.00 -12.53
N ASP A 213 -0.30 -11.97 -13.11
CA ASP A 213 -0.63 -13.39 -13.05
C ASP A 213 0.65 -14.23 -13.00
N ALA A 214 0.60 -15.35 -12.26
CA ALA A 214 1.71 -16.30 -12.13
C ALA A 214 3.10 -15.64 -11.90
N GLY A 215 3.14 -14.60 -11.05
CA GLY A 215 4.37 -13.90 -10.68
C GLY A 215 4.87 -12.88 -11.70
N ARG A 216 4.14 -12.62 -12.78
CA ARG A 216 4.53 -11.69 -13.85
C ARG A 216 3.52 -10.56 -14.01
N VAL A 217 3.96 -9.44 -14.53
CA VAL A 217 3.08 -8.38 -15.02
C VAL A 217 2.61 -8.78 -16.42
N ILE A 218 1.30 -9.01 -16.59
CA ILE A 218 0.68 -9.40 -17.86
C ILE A 218 0.07 -8.21 -18.60
N ALA A 219 -0.25 -7.14 -17.89
CA ALA A 219 -0.71 -5.89 -18.49
C ALA A 219 -0.39 -4.71 -17.56
N ASP A 220 -0.11 -3.55 -18.16
CA ASP A 220 0.19 -2.30 -17.49
C ASP A 220 -0.30 -1.14 -18.36
N GLY A 221 -0.90 -0.10 -17.77
CA GLY A 221 -1.36 1.08 -18.47
C GLY A 221 -2.63 1.70 -17.90
N VAL A 222 -3.36 2.43 -18.75
CA VAL A 222 -4.64 3.05 -18.40
C VAL A 222 -5.65 1.99 -17.97
N PRO A 223 -6.35 2.17 -16.82
CA PRO A 223 -7.21 1.12 -16.25
C PRO A 223 -8.23 0.54 -17.23
N ALA A 224 -8.93 1.40 -17.99
CA ALA A 224 -9.95 0.97 -18.94
C ALA A 224 -9.38 0.13 -20.11
N GLU A 225 -8.12 0.38 -20.50
CA GLU A 225 -7.44 -0.39 -21.54
C GLU A 225 -6.94 -1.73 -21.00
N VAL A 226 -6.36 -1.73 -19.80
CA VAL A 226 -5.86 -2.94 -19.14
C VAL A 226 -6.98 -3.96 -18.95
N LEU A 227 -8.13 -3.53 -18.46
CA LEU A 227 -9.28 -4.41 -18.20
C LEU A 227 -9.93 -5.02 -19.46
N ARG A 228 -9.68 -4.43 -20.64
CA ARG A 228 -10.18 -4.95 -21.92
C ARG A 228 -9.23 -5.92 -22.61
N LYS A 229 -8.00 -6.05 -22.13
CA LYS A 229 -7.02 -6.97 -22.73
C LYS A 229 -7.46 -8.42 -22.54
N ALA A 230 -7.45 -9.20 -23.62
CA ALA A 230 -7.83 -10.62 -23.58
C ALA A 230 -7.03 -11.39 -22.52
N VAL A 231 -5.71 -11.17 -22.42
CA VAL A 231 -4.86 -11.81 -21.42
C VAL A 231 -5.30 -11.54 -19.98
N VAL A 232 -5.86 -10.35 -19.69
CA VAL A 232 -6.39 -10.00 -18.37
C VAL A 232 -7.72 -10.71 -18.12
N ILE A 233 -8.61 -10.71 -19.11
CA ILE A 233 -9.91 -11.41 -19.04
C ILE A 233 -9.66 -12.91 -18.81
N ASP A 234 -8.77 -13.52 -19.57
CA ASP A 234 -8.42 -14.94 -19.46
C ASP A 234 -7.82 -15.31 -18.10
N ALA A 235 -6.96 -14.42 -17.52
CA ALA A 235 -6.40 -14.63 -16.20
C ALA A 235 -7.48 -14.71 -15.09
N TYR A 236 -8.60 -13.99 -15.27
CA TYR A 236 -9.71 -14.03 -14.32
C TYR A 236 -10.74 -15.15 -14.63
N LEU A 237 -11.00 -15.43 -15.90
CA LEU A 237 -12.02 -16.40 -16.34
C LEU A 237 -11.44 -17.79 -16.58
N GLY A 238 -10.21 -17.91 -17.07
CA GLY A 238 -9.61 -19.16 -17.53
C GLY A 238 -9.29 -20.18 -16.45
N ARG A 239 -9.34 -19.80 -15.17
CA ARG A 239 -9.15 -20.73 -14.03
C ARG A 239 -10.44 -21.35 -13.51
N GLY A 240 -11.59 -21.03 -14.10
CA GLY A 240 -12.90 -21.58 -13.72
C GLY A 240 -13.46 -22.62 -14.69
N ALA A 241 -12.75 -22.98 -15.76
CA ALA A 241 -13.24 -23.84 -16.86
C ALA A 241 -12.41 -25.12 -17.07
N THR A 242 -11.74 -25.63 -16.02
CA THR A 242 -11.17 -26.99 -16.04
C THR A 242 -11.47 -27.73 -14.76
#